data_64414362cead7c703e402a183b893bb0
#
_entry.id   64414362cead7c703e402a183b893bb0
#
_cell.length_a   1.000
_cell.length_b   1.000
_cell.length_c   1.000
_cell.angle_alpha   90.00
_cell.angle_beta   90.00
_cell.angle_gamma   90.00
#
_symmetry.space_group_name_H-M   'P 1'
#
loop_
_entity.id
_entity.type
_entity.pdbx_description
1 polymer ?
#
loop_
_entity_poly.entity_id
_entity_poly.type
_entity_poly.pdbx_seq_one_letter_code
_entity_poly.pdbx_strand_id
1 'polypeptide(L)'
;ENQRHPLISFNTHQAVVSPSYHLLKMFTRHRGDEVLKTIVDTYEKPQARTGRAGVEMFDNSYEFKDVRIDGVPVSDISVMSGGWRVPEAGMLVPEANRWNQVLFGDSTSYAYEYTATVRRTKGSGQIQLRLRDNGRTGEQADYIALTIGAGTSELYHQVGGVKDSLVSPVRFPFESNRWYTVRMTCEYERVRCYVDGVLLHEVDMRPIPSLVSVATLDKENRVIYLKVVNTTRHEEKTSLRIEGVNIRNQAELIQLRGEPEARNTFENPGAVTPVTEPIVFPMSGPLIYNFPPNSVTILKLYME
;
A
#
# COMPACT_ATOMS: atom_id res chain seq x y z
N GLU A 1 15.14 -11.08 -8.37
CA GLU A 1 15.48 -11.89 -7.18
C GLU A 1 14.46 -11.60 -6.11
N ASN A 2 13.64 -12.62 -5.79
CA ASN A 2 12.74 -12.57 -4.64
C ASN A 2 13.65 -12.53 -3.40
N GLN A 3 13.94 -11.34 -2.87
CA GLN A 3 14.68 -11.19 -1.63
C GLN A 3 13.79 -11.69 -0.48
N ARG A 4 13.83 -12.99 -0.23
CA ARG A 4 13.31 -13.54 1.00
C ARG A 4 14.19 -12.99 2.12
N HIS A 5 13.64 -12.12 2.95
CA HIS A 5 14.33 -11.65 4.14
C HIS A 5 14.24 -12.74 5.21
N PRO A 6 15.33 -13.45 5.51
CA PRO A 6 15.29 -14.50 6.51
C PRO A 6 15.02 -13.90 7.89
N LEU A 7 14.35 -14.67 8.76
CA LEU A 7 14.16 -14.28 10.17
C LEU A 7 15.50 -14.20 10.91
N ILE A 8 16.41 -15.07 10.55
CA ILE A 8 17.77 -15.12 11.11
C ILE A 8 18.75 -15.25 9.95
N SER A 9 19.71 -14.36 9.90
CA SER A 9 20.88 -14.43 9.01
C SER A 9 22.09 -14.82 9.81
N PHE A 10 22.96 -15.65 9.28
CA PHE A 10 24.22 -16.03 9.94
C PHE A 10 25.36 -16.15 8.94
N ASN A 11 26.53 -15.86 9.42
CA ASN A 11 27.80 -16.14 8.75
C ASN A 11 28.66 -17.07 9.65
N THR A 12 29.93 -17.24 9.33
CA THR A 12 30.85 -18.13 10.11
C THR A 12 31.10 -17.68 11.55
N HIS A 13 30.74 -16.45 11.92
CA HIS A 13 31.13 -15.86 13.21
C HIS A 13 29.95 -15.35 14.03
N GLN A 14 28.82 -15.01 13.41
CA GLN A 14 27.70 -14.41 14.11
C GLN A 14 26.35 -14.72 13.45
N ALA A 15 25.30 -14.59 14.25
CA ALA A 15 23.93 -14.62 13.80
C ALA A 15 23.25 -13.28 14.06
N VAL A 16 22.45 -12.81 13.11
CA VAL A 16 21.67 -11.57 13.19
C VAL A 16 20.21 -11.89 12.99
N VAL A 17 19.37 -11.40 13.89
CA VAL A 17 17.92 -11.57 13.83
C VAL A 17 17.26 -10.36 13.18
N SER A 18 16.28 -10.59 12.34
CA SER A 18 15.53 -9.53 11.67
C SER A 18 14.52 -8.86 12.63
N PRO A 19 14.01 -7.64 12.29
CA PRO A 19 12.89 -7.06 13.02
C PRO A 19 11.66 -7.99 13.10
N SER A 20 11.39 -8.76 12.04
CA SER A 20 10.30 -9.74 12.01
C SER A 20 10.49 -10.88 13.01
N TYR A 21 11.71 -11.33 13.27
CA TYR A 21 12.00 -12.28 14.33
C TYR A 21 11.65 -11.70 15.70
N HIS A 22 12.04 -10.46 15.96
CA HIS A 22 11.71 -9.78 17.22
C HIS A 22 10.20 -9.68 17.41
N LEU A 23 9.48 -9.30 16.35
CA LEU A 23 8.01 -9.23 16.36
C LEU A 23 7.38 -10.57 16.74
N LEU A 24 7.76 -11.66 16.07
CA LEU A 24 7.26 -12.99 16.38
C LEU A 24 7.55 -13.39 17.83
N LYS A 25 8.77 -13.12 18.30
CA LYS A 25 9.18 -13.40 19.68
C LYS A 25 8.36 -12.60 20.69
N MET A 26 8.08 -11.32 20.42
CA MET A 26 7.22 -10.49 21.26
C MET A 26 5.81 -11.08 21.36
N PHE A 27 5.22 -11.43 20.22
CA PHE A 27 3.84 -11.94 20.18
C PHE A 27 3.69 -13.34 20.82
N THR A 28 4.68 -14.20 20.69
CA THR A 28 4.66 -15.54 21.30
C THR A 28 4.88 -15.52 22.80
N ARG A 29 5.70 -14.58 23.31
CA ARG A 29 5.99 -14.49 24.74
C ARG A 29 4.94 -13.74 25.55
N HIS A 30 4.22 -12.81 24.90
CA HIS A 30 3.21 -11.98 25.56
C HIS A 30 1.83 -12.32 25.00
N ARG A 31 1.30 -13.45 25.41
CA ARG A 31 -0.01 -13.95 25.03
C ARG A 31 -0.77 -14.45 26.23
N GLY A 32 -2.08 -14.30 26.20
CA GLY A 32 -3.00 -14.88 27.18
C GLY A 32 -3.75 -16.06 26.58
N ASP A 33 -4.60 -16.67 27.39
CA ASP A 33 -5.39 -17.87 27.08
C ASP A 33 -6.71 -17.53 26.37
N GLU A 34 -7.17 -16.30 26.53
CA GLU A 34 -8.43 -15.82 25.98
C GLU A 34 -8.23 -14.53 25.18
N VAL A 35 -8.87 -14.48 24.01
CA VAL A 35 -8.89 -13.27 23.18
C VAL A 35 -10.04 -12.37 23.66
N LEU A 36 -9.72 -11.13 23.99
CA LEU A 36 -10.69 -10.13 24.42
C LEU A 36 -11.24 -9.37 23.20
N LYS A 37 -12.49 -8.94 23.31
CA LYS A 37 -13.07 -8.05 22.30
C LYS A 37 -12.35 -6.70 22.35
N THR A 38 -11.79 -6.28 21.22
CA THR A 38 -11.19 -4.96 21.04
C THR A 38 -11.98 -4.18 20.00
N ILE A 39 -12.15 -2.89 20.24
CA ILE A 39 -12.75 -1.93 19.32
C ILE A 39 -11.75 -0.80 19.19
N VAL A 40 -11.37 -0.48 17.96
CA VAL A 40 -10.51 0.65 17.63
C VAL A 40 -11.34 1.64 16.83
N ASP A 41 -11.47 2.85 17.36
CA ASP A 41 -12.11 3.95 16.65
C ASP A 41 -11.01 4.82 16.03
N THR A 42 -10.85 4.70 14.72
CA THR A 42 -9.87 5.45 13.95
C THR A 42 -10.56 6.41 13.00
N TYR A 43 -10.04 7.63 12.90
CA TYR A 43 -10.67 8.76 12.22
C TYR A 43 -10.75 8.64 10.70
N GLU A 44 -10.08 7.70 10.05
CA GLU A 44 -10.09 7.63 8.60
C GLU A 44 -11.22 6.76 8.08
N LYS A 45 -12.33 7.41 7.72
CA LYS A 45 -13.24 6.83 6.74
C LYS A 45 -12.54 6.90 5.38
N PRO A 46 -12.27 5.76 4.71
CA PRO A 46 -11.75 5.80 3.36
C PRO A 46 -12.73 6.54 2.48
N GLN A 47 -12.32 7.65 1.90
CA GLN A 47 -13.06 8.25 0.80
C GLN A 47 -12.83 7.37 -0.42
N ALA A 48 -13.91 6.90 -1.02
CA ALA A 48 -13.84 6.19 -2.29
C ALA A 48 -13.11 7.09 -3.30
N ARG A 49 -11.97 6.64 -3.79
CA ARG A 49 -11.20 7.39 -4.79
C ARG A 49 -11.89 7.28 -6.13
N THR A 50 -12.25 8.41 -6.70
CA THR A 50 -12.86 8.51 -8.01
C THR A 50 -11.86 9.10 -9.01
N GLY A 51 -12.11 8.92 -10.29
CA GLY A 51 -11.31 9.52 -11.33
C GLY A 51 -11.41 8.77 -12.65
N ARG A 52 -10.81 9.34 -13.67
CA ARG A 52 -10.88 8.84 -15.05
C ARG A 52 -9.80 7.80 -15.34
N ALA A 53 -10.02 7.01 -16.37
CA ALA A 53 -8.97 6.23 -17.00
C ALA A 53 -8.12 7.12 -17.93
N GLY A 54 -6.91 6.68 -18.24
CA GLY A 54 -6.05 7.42 -19.13
C GLY A 54 -4.84 6.67 -19.64
N VAL A 55 -4.14 7.34 -20.55
CA VAL A 55 -2.87 6.90 -21.10
C VAL A 55 -1.87 8.04 -21.04
N GLU A 56 -0.66 7.71 -20.63
CA GLU A 56 0.49 8.62 -20.77
C GLU A 56 1.66 7.90 -21.41
N MET A 57 2.33 8.55 -22.32
CA MET A 57 3.56 8.04 -22.92
C MET A 57 4.52 9.17 -23.26
N PHE A 58 5.78 8.81 -23.31
CA PHE A 58 6.85 9.63 -23.83
C PHE A 58 7.23 9.11 -25.21
N ASP A 59 7.36 10.00 -26.20
CA ASP A 59 7.64 9.67 -27.62
C ASP A 59 6.57 8.79 -28.28
N ASN A 60 5.72 9.13 -29.11
CA ASN A 60 4.74 8.40 -29.94
C ASN A 60 5.12 6.96 -30.32
N SER A 61 5.54 6.17 -29.34
CA SER A 61 6.06 4.82 -29.53
C SER A 61 5.00 3.75 -29.48
N TYR A 62 3.75 4.11 -29.22
CA TYR A 62 2.65 3.16 -29.05
C TYR A 62 1.46 3.49 -29.94
N GLU A 63 0.77 2.45 -30.34
CA GLU A 63 -0.54 2.48 -31.00
C GLU A 63 -1.57 1.82 -30.08
N PHE A 64 -2.82 2.29 -30.17
CA PHE A 64 -3.93 1.84 -29.35
C PHE A 64 -5.15 1.55 -30.19
N LYS A 65 -5.83 0.45 -29.90
CA LYS A 65 -7.15 0.10 -30.43
C LYS A 65 -7.96 -0.61 -29.37
N ASP A 66 -9.26 -0.76 -29.61
CA ASP A 66 -10.18 -1.44 -28.70
C ASP A 66 -10.14 -0.85 -27.28
N VAL A 67 -9.94 0.47 -27.18
CA VAL A 67 -9.96 1.18 -25.90
C VAL A 67 -11.39 1.31 -25.42
N ARG A 68 -11.68 0.73 -24.25
CA ARG A 68 -13.04 0.64 -23.69
C ARG A 68 -13.05 0.92 -22.21
N ILE A 69 -14.15 1.47 -21.74
CA ILE A 69 -14.54 1.53 -20.33
C ILE A 69 -15.86 0.75 -20.18
N ASP A 70 -15.88 -0.24 -19.30
CA ASP A 70 -17.03 -1.13 -19.05
C ASP A 70 -17.60 -1.73 -20.35
N GLY A 71 -16.70 -2.12 -21.25
CA GLY A 71 -17.06 -2.65 -22.56
C GLY A 71 -17.49 -1.61 -23.61
N VAL A 72 -17.69 -0.34 -23.23
CA VAL A 72 -18.07 0.74 -24.15
C VAL A 72 -16.84 1.36 -24.80
N PRO A 73 -16.75 1.40 -26.15
CA PRO A 73 -15.64 2.04 -26.83
C PRO A 73 -15.52 3.53 -26.50
N VAL A 74 -14.30 3.98 -26.22
CA VAL A 74 -14.00 5.37 -25.92
C VAL A 74 -14.18 6.23 -27.18
N SER A 75 -15.01 7.25 -27.11
CA SER A 75 -15.28 8.23 -28.19
C SER A 75 -14.99 9.67 -27.77
N ASP A 76 -15.02 9.95 -26.48
CA ASP A 76 -14.76 11.26 -25.90
C ASP A 76 -13.49 11.23 -25.05
N ILE A 77 -12.63 12.23 -25.25
CA ILE A 77 -11.33 12.32 -24.58
C ILE A 77 -11.07 13.73 -24.05
N SER A 78 -10.30 13.80 -22.98
CA SER A 78 -9.70 15.04 -22.47
C SER A 78 -8.20 15.02 -22.68
N VAL A 79 -7.68 15.82 -23.60
CA VAL A 79 -6.23 15.92 -23.86
C VAL A 79 -5.61 16.75 -22.75
N MET A 80 -4.67 16.15 -22.01
CA MET A 80 -3.93 16.79 -20.93
C MET A 80 -2.59 17.36 -21.44
N SER A 81 -1.95 16.64 -22.35
CA SER A 81 -0.74 17.10 -23.03
C SER A 81 -0.58 16.39 -24.38
N GLY A 82 0.19 17.03 -25.27
CA GLY A 82 0.40 16.54 -26.62
C GLY A 82 -0.83 16.70 -27.51
N GLY A 83 -0.90 15.90 -28.58
CA GLY A 83 -2.02 15.83 -29.50
C GLY A 83 -2.57 14.43 -29.56
N TRP A 84 -3.90 14.30 -29.57
CA TRP A 84 -4.60 13.03 -29.70
C TRP A 84 -5.78 13.14 -30.64
N ARG A 85 -6.02 12.10 -31.39
CA ARG A 85 -7.21 11.96 -32.22
C ARG A 85 -7.95 10.67 -31.92
N VAL A 86 -9.27 10.69 -32.11
CA VAL A 86 -10.15 9.52 -32.04
C VAL A 86 -10.78 9.36 -33.45
N PRO A 87 -10.09 8.69 -34.39
CA PRO A 87 -10.60 8.50 -35.76
C PRO A 87 -11.91 7.71 -35.78
N GLU A 88 -12.04 6.77 -34.87
CA GLU A 88 -13.25 5.98 -34.63
C GLU A 88 -13.30 5.59 -33.13
N ALA A 89 -14.48 5.23 -32.66
CA ALA A 89 -14.69 4.87 -31.26
C ALA A 89 -13.80 3.68 -30.86
N GLY A 90 -13.04 3.87 -29.79
CA GLY A 90 -12.07 2.87 -29.29
C GLY A 90 -10.69 2.92 -29.93
N MET A 91 -10.44 3.84 -30.88
CA MET A 91 -9.11 4.05 -31.45
C MET A 91 -8.49 5.37 -30.95
N LEU A 92 -7.35 5.29 -30.29
CA LEU A 92 -6.60 6.47 -29.84
C LEU A 92 -5.29 6.59 -30.67
N VAL A 93 -5.13 7.71 -31.35
CA VAL A 93 -3.95 8.00 -32.17
C VAL A 93 -3.22 9.20 -31.60
N PRO A 94 -2.01 9.02 -31.04
CA PRO A 94 -1.18 10.14 -30.60
C PRO A 94 -0.64 10.89 -31.80
N GLU A 95 -0.64 12.22 -31.71
CA GLU A 95 0.03 13.08 -32.66
C GLU A 95 1.50 13.30 -32.25
N ALA A 96 2.33 13.75 -33.22
CA ALA A 96 3.78 13.88 -33.01
C ALA A 96 4.13 14.90 -31.90
N ASN A 97 4.37 14.42 -30.68
CA ASN A 97 4.82 15.22 -29.54
C ASN A 97 5.71 14.38 -28.60
N ARG A 98 6.55 15.04 -27.79
CA ARG A 98 7.43 14.33 -26.85
C ARG A 98 6.70 13.76 -25.66
N TRP A 99 5.62 14.38 -25.24
CA TRP A 99 4.83 13.98 -24.08
C TRP A 99 3.35 13.98 -24.45
N ASN A 100 2.70 12.85 -24.31
CA ASN A 100 1.31 12.68 -24.66
C ASN A 100 0.56 12.08 -23.49
N GLN A 101 -0.47 12.79 -23.03
CA GLN A 101 -1.37 12.33 -21.99
C GLN A 101 -2.82 12.62 -22.38
N VAL A 102 -3.68 11.62 -22.22
CA VAL A 102 -5.10 11.70 -22.47
C VAL A 102 -5.87 10.99 -21.37
N LEU A 103 -7.01 11.56 -20.99
CA LEU A 103 -7.96 10.99 -20.04
C LEU A 103 -9.31 10.76 -20.73
N PHE A 104 -10.04 9.76 -20.27
CA PHE A 104 -11.36 9.40 -20.74
C PHE A 104 -12.19 8.73 -19.64
N GLY A 105 -13.50 8.62 -19.85
CA GLY A 105 -14.45 8.12 -18.86
C GLY A 105 -14.91 9.18 -17.85
N ASP A 106 -15.70 8.76 -16.88
CA ASP A 106 -16.31 9.62 -15.87
C ASP A 106 -15.37 9.88 -14.69
N SER A 107 -15.19 11.16 -14.33
CA SER A 107 -14.36 11.58 -13.19
C SER A 107 -14.95 11.20 -11.82
N THR A 108 -16.22 10.83 -11.76
CA THR A 108 -16.91 10.41 -10.54
C THR A 108 -16.92 8.89 -10.35
N SER A 109 -16.48 8.12 -11.36
CA SER A 109 -16.44 6.67 -11.29
C SER A 109 -15.37 6.18 -10.32
N TYR A 110 -15.75 5.27 -9.43
CA TYR A 110 -14.85 4.61 -8.47
C TYR A 110 -14.66 3.11 -8.76
N ALA A 111 -15.51 2.54 -9.61
CA ALA A 111 -15.42 1.15 -10.04
C ALA A 111 -15.68 1.07 -11.53
N TYR A 112 -14.75 0.53 -12.29
CA TYR A 112 -14.87 0.29 -13.73
C TYR A 112 -13.79 -0.67 -14.23
N GLU A 113 -14.03 -1.20 -15.42
CA GLU A 113 -13.05 -1.94 -16.19
C GLU A 113 -12.53 -1.06 -17.34
N TYR A 114 -11.21 -0.98 -17.45
CA TYR A 114 -10.51 -0.35 -18.55
C TYR A 114 -9.80 -1.40 -19.38
N THR A 115 -10.09 -1.47 -20.67
CA THR A 115 -9.38 -2.34 -21.62
C THR A 115 -8.77 -1.53 -22.74
N ALA A 116 -7.59 -1.95 -23.19
CA ALA A 116 -6.93 -1.40 -24.37
C ALA A 116 -6.05 -2.47 -25.02
N THR A 117 -6.04 -2.48 -26.35
CA THR A 117 -5.05 -3.26 -27.10
C THR A 117 -3.94 -2.32 -27.53
N VAL A 118 -2.72 -2.61 -27.10
CA VAL A 118 -1.55 -1.73 -27.24
C VAL A 118 -0.41 -2.39 -27.96
N ARG A 119 0.32 -1.65 -28.77
CA ARG A 119 1.52 -2.12 -29.49
C ARG A 119 2.59 -1.04 -29.46
N ARG A 120 3.82 -1.42 -29.11
CA ARG A 120 4.98 -0.55 -29.27
C ARG A 120 5.51 -0.65 -30.70
N THR A 121 5.62 0.46 -31.39
CA THR A 121 6.06 0.51 -32.79
C THR A 121 7.54 0.90 -32.94
N LYS A 122 8.10 1.62 -31.95
CA LYS A 122 9.51 2.05 -31.94
C LYS A 122 10.01 2.28 -30.52
N GLY A 123 11.33 2.41 -30.38
CA GLY A 123 11.96 2.74 -29.10
C GLY A 123 11.88 1.65 -28.04
N SER A 124 12.28 2.00 -26.82
CA SER A 124 12.27 1.12 -25.64
C SER A 124 11.51 1.76 -24.46
N GLY A 125 10.77 2.85 -24.71
CA GLY A 125 10.04 3.60 -23.70
C GLY A 125 8.93 2.81 -23.03
N GLN A 126 8.52 3.29 -21.88
CA GLN A 126 7.37 2.77 -21.13
C GLN A 126 6.11 3.51 -21.54
N ILE A 127 4.98 2.81 -21.35
CA ILE A 127 3.65 3.40 -21.36
C ILE A 127 3.09 3.33 -19.95
N GLN A 128 2.30 4.33 -19.59
CA GLN A 128 1.49 4.34 -18.38
C GLN A 128 0.01 4.25 -18.74
N LEU A 129 -0.64 3.26 -18.18
CA LEU A 129 -2.10 3.11 -18.24
C LEU A 129 -2.64 3.50 -16.87
N ARG A 130 -3.51 4.51 -16.82
CA ARG A 130 -3.94 5.15 -15.58
C ARG A 130 -5.36 4.79 -15.20
N LEU A 131 -5.60 4.68 -13.91
CA LEU A 131 -6.90 4.56 -13.28
C LEU A 131 -7.08 5.66 -12.25
N ARG A 132 -8.31 6.09 -12.06
CA ARG A 132 -8.70 7.07 -11.03
C ARG A 132 -7.87 8.35 -11.08
N ASP A 133 -7.53 8.78 -12.29
CA ASP A 133 -6.77 10.02 -12.50
C ASP A 133 -7.68 11.23 -12.24
N ASN A 134 -7.29 12.07 -11.29
CA ASN A 134 -8.03 13.26 -10.91
C ASN A 134 -7.88 14.43 -11.91
N GLY A 135 -7.11 14.25 -12.97
CA GLY A 135 -6.86 15.25 -14.01
C GLY A 135 -5.98 16.41 -13.59
N ARG A 136 -5.26 16.30 -12.47
CA ARG A 136 -4.33 17.32 -12.00
C ARG A 136 -2.89 16.88 -12.24
N THR A 137 -1.95 17.81 -12.14
CA THR A 137 -0.52 17.60 -12.38
C THR A 137 0.32 17.99 -11.17
N GLY A 138 1.59 17.54 -11.15
CA GLY A 138 2.54 17.87 -10.09
C GLY A 138 2.11 17.32 -8.73
N GLU A 139 2.24 18.13 -7.69
CA GLU A 139 1.88 17.75 -6.32
C GLU A 139 0.39 17.52 -6.10
N GLN A 140 -0.48 17.99 -7.02
CA GLN A 140 -1.92 17.77 -6.94
C GLN A 140 -2.37 16.52 -7.68
N ALA A 141 -1.48 15.85 -8.41
CA ALA A 141 -1.79 14.63 -9.12
C ALA A 141 -2.12 13.49 -8.15
N ASP A 142 -3.21 12.78 -8.45
CA ASP A 142 -3.62 11.56 -7.74
C ASP A 142 -4.15 10.58 -8.79
N TYR A 143 -3.42 9.48 -8.99
CA TYR A 143 -3.78 8.42 -9.92
C TYR A 143 -3.05 7.11 -9.61
N ILE A 144 -3.63 6.01 -10.03
CA ILE A 144 -2.99 4.69 -10.05
C ILE A 144 -2.47 4.44 -11.45
N ALA A 145 -1.25 3.97 -11.60
CA ALA A 145 -0.68 3.67 -12.91
C ALA A 145 -0.05 2.28 -12.98
N LEU A 146 -0.39 1.58 -14.06
CA LEU A 146 0.34 0.43 -14.56
C LEU A 146 1.36 0.91 -15.59
N THR A 147 2.65 0.67 -15.35
CA THR A 147 3.69 0.87 -16.37
C THR A 147 4.12 -0.46 -16.95
N ILE A 148 4.26 -0.49 -18.27
CA ILE A 148 4.81 -1.62 -19.02
C ILE A 148 5.72 -1.10 -20.14
N GLY A 149 6.67 -1.93 -20.61
CA GLY A 149 7.45 -1.61 -21.79
C GLY A 149 8.97 -1.65 -21.64
N ALA A 150 9.54 -1.44 -20.45
CA ALA A 150 10.99 -1.44 -20.21
C ALA A 150 11.52 -2.75 -19.59
N GLY A 151 10.91 -3.88 -19.91
CA GLY A 151 11.30 -5.20 -19.40
C GLY A 151 10.69 -5.55 -18.05
N THR A 152 10.04 -4.60 -17.40
CA THR A 152 9.30 -4.77 -16.16
C THR A 152 7.91 -4.17 -16.27
N SER A 153 7.01 -4.64 -15.40
CA SER A 153 5.71 -4.05 -15.14
C SER A 153 5.67 -3.58 -13.69
N GLU A 154 5.20 -2.37 -13.46
CA GLU A 154 5.02 -1.79 -12.13
C GLU A 154 3.59 -1.28 -11.96
N LEU A 155 3.03 -1.48 -10.77
CA LEU A 155 1.79 -0.84 -10.35
C LEU A 155 2.09 0.09 -9.18
N TYR A 156 1.76 1.37 -9.32
CA TYR A 156 2.02 2.37 -8.29
C TYR A 156 0.89 3.38 -8.16
N HIS A 157 0.86 4.06 -7.05
CA HIS A 157 0.02 5.20 -6.77
C HIS A 157 0.86 6.49 -6.80
N GLN A 158 0.46 7.45 -7.59
CA GLN A 158 1.02 8.80 -7.60
C GLN A 158 0.12 9.70 -6.76
N VAL A 159 0.64 10.26 -5.68
CA VAL A 159 -0.10 11.18 -4.80
C VAL A 159 0.85 12.17 -4.14
N GLY A 160 0.47 13.43 -4.05
CA GLY A 160 1.27 14.45 -3.38
C GLY A 160 2.67 14.65 -3.97
N GLY A 161 2.86 14.42 -5.28
CA GLY A 161 4.17 14.46 -5.94
C GLY A 161 5.05 13.22 -5.70
N VAL A 162 4.57 12.23 -4.93
CA VAL A 162 5.31 11.01 -4.58
C VAL A 162 4.77 9.82 -5.34
N LYS A 163 5.67 9.01 -5.91
CA LYS A 163 5.38 7.70 -6.49
C LYS A 163 5.51 6.65 -5.38
N ASP A 164 4.40 6.00 -5.03
CA ASP A 164 4.35 4.92 -4.04
C ASP A 164 4.08 3.59 -4.73
N SER A 165 5.02 2.66 -4.66
CA SER A 165 4.91 1.34 -5.29
C SER A 165 3.92 0.47 -4.52
N LEU A 166 2.83 0.08 -5.16
CA LEU A 166 1.75 -0.69 -4.52
C LEU A 166 2.09 -2.17 -4.37
N VAL A 167 2.88 -2.70 -5.28
CA VAL A 167 3.31 -4.10 -5.31
C VAL A 167 4.71 -4.21 -5.89
N SER A 168 5.40 -5.31 -5.65
CA SER A 168 6.72 -5.54 -6.24
C SER A 168 6.64 -5.57 -7.77
N PRO A 169 7.60 -4.95 -8.47
CA PRO A 169 7.68 -5.02 -9.93
C PRO A 169 7.78 -6.47 -10.43
N VAL A 170 7.12 -6.74 -11.55
CA VAL A 170 7.13 -8.05 -12.20
C VAL A 170 7.92 -7.97 -13.50
N ARG A 171 8.78 -8.95 -13.77
CA ARG A 171 9.47 -9.03 -15.06
C ARG A 171 8.44 -9.26 -16.16
N PHE A 172 8.38 -8.35 -17.11
CA PHE A 172 7.49 -8.42 -18.25
C PHE A 172 8.22 -7.97 -19.53
N PRO A 173 8.68 -8.91 -20.38
CA PRO A 173 9.38 -8.60 -21.63
C PRO A 173 8.35 -8.13 -22.66
N PHE A 174 8.21 -6.83 -22.82
CA PHE A 174 7.31 -6.23 -23.80
C PHE A 174 8.00 -6.22 -25.19
N GLU A 175 7.52 -7.05 -26.11
CA GLU A 175 8.05 -7.19 -27.45
C GLU A 175 7.54 -6.06 -28.37
N SER A 176 8.43 -5.48 -29.17
CA SER A 176 8.02 -4.48 -30.17
C SER A 176 7.22 -5.12 -31.31
N ASN A 177 6.30 -4.36 -31.89
CA ASN A 177 5.41 -4.76 -32.99
C ASN A 177 4.42 -5.89 -32.66
N ARG A 178 4.35 -6.35 -31.42
CA ARG A 178 3.32 -7.28 -30.94
C ARG A 178 2.19 -6.52 -30.28
N TRP A 179 0.96 -6.91 -30.56
CA TRP A 179 -0.24 -6.42 -29.85
C TRP A 179 -0.41 -7.16 -28.53
N TYR A 180 -0.69 -6.41 -27.48
CA TYR A 180 -1.02 -6.91 -26.15
C TYR A 180 -2.38 -6.35 -25.73
N THR A 181 -3.24 -7.22 -25.22
CA THR A 181 -4.49 -6.78 -24.60
C THR A 181 -4.24 -6.53 -23.12
N VAL A 182 -4.36 -5.29 -22.72
CA VAL A 182 -4.29 -4.88 -21.30
C VAL A 182 -5.70 -4.71 -20.77
N ARG A 183 -5.97 -5.28 -19.62
CA ARG A 183 -7.22 -5.11 -18.88
C ARG A 183 -6.89 -4.71 -17.45
N MET A 184 -7.47 -3.61 -17.01
CA MET A 184 -7.33 -3.12 -15.63
C MET A 184 -8.72 -2.99 -15.03
N THR A 185 -8.91 -3.53 -13.84
CA THR A 185 -10.17 -3.37 -13.10
C THR A 185 -9.91 -2.63 -11.81
N CYS A 186 -10.78 -1.71 -11.47
CA CYS A 186 -10.87 -1.15 -10.12
C CYS A 186 -12.28 -1.42 -9.58
N GLU A 187 -12.35 -2.26 -8.57
CA GLU A 187 -13.58 -2.61 -7.87
C GLU A 187 -13.45 -2.12 -6.42
N TYR A 188 -14.06 -0.99 -6.11
CA TYR A 188 -13.85 -0.33 -4.82
C TYR A 188 -12.36 -0.10 -4.54
N GLU A 189 -11.79 -0.80 -3.58
CA GLU A 189 -10.37 -0.68 -3.20
C GLU A 189 -9.47 -1.74 -3.85
N ARG A 190 -10.04 -2.66 -4.66
CA ARG A 190 -9.25 -3.70 -5.32
C ARG A 190 -8.92 -3.30 -6.75
N VAL A 191 -7.64 -3.32 -7.07
CA VAL A 191 -7.12 -3.09 -8.42
C VAL A 191 -6.45 -4.35 -8.94
N ARG A 192 -6.80 -4.75 -10.17
CA ARG A 192 -6.19 -5.88 -10.87
C ARG A 192 -5.75 -5.45 -12.26
N CYS A 193 -4.58 -5.90 -12.66
CA CYS A 193 -4.00 -5.62 -13.97
C CYS A 193 -3.64 -6.92 -14.67
N TYR A 194 -4.13 -7.08 -15.89
CA TYR A 194 -3.91 -8.26 -16.72
C TYR A 194 -3.28 -7.84 -18.04
N VAL A 195 -2.43 -8.70 -18.58
CA VAL A 195 -1.93 -8.60 -19.97
C VAL A 195 -2.12 -9.94 -20.64
N ASP A 196 -2.75 -9.95 -21.81
CA ASP A 196 -3.14 -11.16 -22.57
C ASP A 196 -3.88 -12.20 -21.70
N GLY A 197 -4.73 -11.71 -20.77
CA GLY A 197 -5.50 -12.53 -19.84
C GLY A 197 -4.72 -13.04 -18.63
N VAL A 198 -3.41 -12.82 -18.55
CA VAL A 198 -2.58 -13.21 -17.39
C VAL A 198 -2.58 -12.10 -16.36
N LEU A 199 -2.92 -12.42 -15.11
CA LEU A 199 -2.84 -11.48 -13.97
C LEU A 199 -1.38 -11.15 -13.68
N LEU A 200 -1.00 -9.89 -13.83
CA LEU A 200 0.33 -9.39 -13.48
C LEU A 200 0.36 -8.78 -12.08
N HIS A 201 -0.64 -7.99 -11.75
CA HIS A 201 -0.71 -7.31 -10.46
C HIS A 201 -2.10 -7.38 -9.87
N GLU A 202 -2.16 -7.58 -8.57
CA GLU A 202 -3.37 -7.42 -7.76
C GLU A 202 -2.99 -6.69 -6.48
N VAL A 203 -3.78 -5.68 -6.12
CA VAL A 203 -3.64 -4.95 -4.86
C VAL A 203 -5.00 -4.66 -4.26
N ASP A 204 -5.08 -4.78 -2.95
CA ASP A 204 -6.21 -4.31 -2.17
C ASP A 204 -5.77 -3.00 -1.48
N MET A 205 -6.33 -1.88 -1.92
CA MET A 205 -6.00 -0.53 -1.43
C MET A 205 -6.88 -0.11 -0.26
N ARG A 206 -7.60 -1.04 0.38
CA ARG A 206 -8.33 -0.69 1.59
C ARG A 206 -7.37 -0.04 2.57
N PRO A 207 -7.72 1.13 3.13
CA PRO A 207 -6.86 1.77 4.09
C PRO A 207 -6.62 0.80 5.24
N ILE A 208 -5.37 0.58 5.55
CA ILE A 208 -4.99 -0.09 6.78
C ILE A 208 -5.35 0.90 7.88
N PRO A 209 -6.14 0.50 8.90
CA PRO A 209 -6.40 1.39 10.04
C PRO A 209 -5.09 1.93 10.61
N SER A 210 -5.07 3.20 11.01
CA SER A 210 -3.86 3.80 11.59
C SER A 210 -3.35 3.00 12.79
N LEU A 211 -4.27 2.44 13.56
CA LEU A 211 -3.99 1.50 14.63
C LEU A 211 -4.72 0.18 14.42
N VAL A 212 -3.99 -0.92 14.57
CA VAL A 212 -4.55 -2.28 14.63
C VAL A 212 -4.26 -2.85 16.00
N SER A 213 -5.28 -3.39 16.68
CA SER A 213 -5.09 -3.91 18.02
C SER A 213 -5.68 -5.31 18.23
N VAL A 214 -5.09 -6.04 19.16
CA VAL A 214 -5.63 -7.26 19.75
C VAL A 214 -5.27 -7.31 21.22
N ALA A 215 -6.23 -7.68 22.06
CA ALA A 215 -5.99 -7.92 23.48
C ALA A 215 -6.21 -9.39 23.84
N THR A 216 -5.38 -9.91 24.73
CA THR A 216 -5.51 -11.26 25.29
C THR A 216 -5.39 -11.22 26.80
N LEU A 217 -6.13 -12.08 27.47
CA LEU A 217 -6.13 -12.23 28.93
C LEU A 217 -5.39 -13.51 29.33
N ASP A 218 -4.39 -13.36 30.16
CA ASP A 218 -3.75 -14.43 30.93
C ASP A 218 -4.47 -14.51 32.29
N LYS A 219 -5.35 -15.50 32.44
CA LYS A 219 -6.19 -15.65 33.64
C LYS A 219 -5.37 -16.03 34.87
N GLU A 220 -4.38 -16.89 34.70
CA GLU A 220 -3.56 -17.38 35.80
C GLU A 220 -2.74 -16.25 36.43
N ASN A 221 -2.09 -15.43 35.57
CA ASN A 221 -1.24 -14.33 36.01
C ASN A 221 -2.00 -13.01 36.21
N ARG A 222 -3.30 -12.96 35.89
CA ARG A 222 -4.15 -11.78 35.94
C ARG A 222 -3.57 -10.60 35.13
N VAL A 223 -3.17 -10.88 33.89
CA VAL A 223 -2.53 -9.93 33.00
C VAL A 223 -3.30 -9.80 31.69
N ILE A 224 -3.53 -8.57 31.26
CA ILE A 224 -4.02 -8.25 29.92
C ILE A 224 -2.82 -7.81 29.08
N TYR A 225 -2.61 -8.50 27.95
CA TYR A 225 -1.66 -8.09 26.91
C TYR A 225 -2.41 -7.36 25.80
N LEU A 226 -2.32 -6.04 25.77
CA LEU A 226 -2.83 -5.22 24.69
C LEU A 226 -1.71 -4.98 23.68
N LYS A 227 -1.86 -5.53 22.48
CA LYS A 227 -0.92 -5.39 21.37
C LYS A 227 -1.49 -4.40 20.36
N VAL A 228 -0.71 -3.39 20.03
CA VAL A 228 -1.11 -2.34 19.10
C VAL A 228 -0.01 -2.15 18.05
N VAL A 229 -0.42 -2.10 16.79
CA VAL A 229 0.45 -1.76 15.66
C VAL A 229 0.03 -0.38 15.17
N ASN A 230 0.96 0.58 15.20
CA ASN A 230 0.81 1.85 14.51
C ASN A 230 1.40 1.70 13.10
N THR A 231 0.53 1.75 12.09
CA THR A 231 0.90 1.59 10.68
C THR A 231 1.27 2.89 10.00
N THR A 232 1.18 4.01 10.73
CA THR A 232 1.41 5.36 10.20
C THR A 232 2.82 5.86 10.47
N ARG A 233 3.18 6.95 9.80
CA ARG A 233 4.43 7.70 10.04
C ARG A 233 4.26 8.79 11.10
N HIS A 234 3.14 8.79 11.82
CA HIS A 234 2.81 9.77 12.84
C HIS A 234 2.59 9.10 14.20
N GLU A 235 2.77 9.86 15.26
CA GLU A 235 2.40 9.43 16.59
C GLU A 235 0.87 9.45 16.73
N GLU A 236 0.29 8.36 17.25
CA GLU A 236 -1.15 8.23 17.43
C GLU A 236 -1.50 8.30 18.92
N LYS A 237 -2.01 9.47 19.35
CA LYS A 237 -2.49 9.68 20.71
C LYS A 237 -3.84 8.99 20.91
N THR A 238 -3.87 7.98 21.75
CA THR A 238 -5.04 7.12 21.93
C THR A 238 -5.47 7.06 23.38
N SER A 239 -6.79 7.19 23.61
CA SER A 239 -7.42 6.93 24.90
C SER A 239 -7.79 5.44 24.98
N LEU A 240 -7.25 4.74 25.97
CA LEU A 240 -7.53 3.34 26.23
C LEU A 240 -8.62 3.23 27.28
N ARG A 241 -9.69 2.49 26.96
CA ARG A 241 -10.78 2.18 27.87
C ARG A 241 -10.86 0.66 28.06
N ILE A 242 -10.74 0.22 29.30
CA ILE A 242 -10.83 -1.18 29.68
C ILE A 242 -12.07 -1.34 30.52
N GLU A 243 -12.94 -2.26 30.11
CA GLU A 243 -14.21 -2.49 30.78
C GLU A 243 -14.24 -3.85 31.47
N GLY A 244 -14.97 -3.94 32.58
CA GLY A 244 -15.22 -5.18 33.31
C GLY A 244 -14.14 -5.60 34.30
N VAL A 245 -13.01 -4.89 34.35
CA VAL A 245 -11.92 -5.15 35.31
C VAL A 245 -11.25 -3.87 35.78
N ASN A 246 -10.70 -3.86 36.99
CA ASN A 246 -9.79 -2.84 37.43
C ASN A 246 -8.37 -3.23 37.11
N ILE A 247 -7.59 -2.27 36.63
CA ILE A 247 -6.17 -2.45 36.36
C ILE A 247 -5.34 -1.57 37.26
N ARG A 248 -4.15 -2.06 37.61
CA ARG A 248 -3.16 -1.30 38.37
C ARG A 248 -2.65 -0.14 37.53
N ASN A 249 -2.25 0.95 38.20
CA ASN A 249 -1.63 2.09 37.51
C ASN A 249 -0.22 1.76 36.93
N GLN A 250 0.45 0.75 37.48
CA GLN A 250 1.74 0.26 36.97
C GLN A 250 1.52 -0.77 35.86
N ALA A 251 2.24 -0.62 34.77
CA ALA A 251 2.24 -1.51 33.63
C ALA A 251 3.67 -1.66 33.07
N GLU A 252 3.85 -2.58 32.15
CA GLU A 252 5.10 -2.79 31.42
C GLU A 252 4.85 -2.54 29.92
N LEU A 253 5.71 -1.75 29.34
CA LEU A 253 5.73 -1.44 27.91
C LEU A 253 6.79 -2.27 27.22
N ILE A 254 6.43 -3.02 26.19
CA ILE A 254 7.36 -3.69 25.28
C ILE A 254 7.14 -3.10 23.90
N GLN A 255 8.15 -2.49 23.31
CA GLN A 255 8.00 -1.75 22.07
C GLN A 255 9.09 -2.08 21.06
N LEU A 256 8.69 -2.34 19.82
CA LEU A 256 9.54 -2.42 18.65
C LEU A 256 9.17 -1.27 17.72
N ARG A 257 10.15 -0.46 17.34
CA ARG A 257 9.95 0.65 16.40
C ARG A 257 11.17 0.80 15.48
N GLY A 258 10.95 1.34 14.30
CA GLY A 258 12.03 1.65 13.36
C GLY A 258 11.48 2.33 12.11
N GLU A 259 12.37 2.94 11.35
CA GLU A 259 12.00 3.43 10.02
C GLU A 259 11.63 2.24 9.12
N PRO A 260 10.72 2.43 8.12
CA PRO A 260 10.23 1.34 7.29
C PRO A 260 11.32 0.52 6.60
N GLU A 261 12.44 1.15 6.25
CA GLU A 261 13.57 0.51 5.59
C GLU A 261 14.67 0.03 6.56
N ALA A 262 14.49 0.25 7.88
CA ALA A 262 15.48 -0.13 8.87
C ALA A 262 15.61 -1.65 8.98
N ARG A 263 16.85 -2.13 8.99
CA ARG A 263 17.19 -3.55 9.04
C ARG A 263 18.30 -3.81 10.01
N ASN A 264 18.29 -4.97 10.63
CA ASN A 264 19.43 -5.49 11.36
C ASN A 264 20.40 -6.13 10.36
N THR A 265 21.64 -5.71 10.38
CA THR A 265 22.72 -6.21 9.53
C THR A 265 23.84 -6.78 10.39
N PHE A 266 24.85 -7.41 9.78
CA PHE A 266 26.01 -7.90 10.50
C PHE A 266 26.83 -6.76 11.10
N GLU A 267 26.85 -5.60 10.47
CA GLU A 267 27.53 -4.39 10.96
C GLU A 267 26.74 -3.69 12.06
N ASN A 268 25.40 -3.77 12.01
CA ASN A 268 24.51 -3.18 13.00
C ASN A 268 23.37 -4.15 13.38
N PRO A 269 23.65 -5.18 14.18
CA PRO A 269 22.67 -6.22 14.52
C PRO A 269 21.58 -5.75 15.48
N GLY A 270 21.74 -4.57 16.06
CA GLY A 270 20.82 -3.97 17.03
C GLY A 270 20.06 -2.74 16.52
N ALA A 271 20.06 -2.46 15.21
CA ALA A 271 19.40 -1.28 14.64
C ALA A 271 17.91 -1.21 14.99
N VAL A 272 17.22 -2.35 14.99
CA VAL A 272 15.80 -2.47 15.36
C VAL A 272 15.66 -3.62 16.36
N THR A 273 15.52 -3.27 17.63
CA THR A 273 15.35 -4.23 18.73
C THR A 273 14.24 -3.79 19.68
N PRO A 274 13.54 -4.73 20.33
CA PRO A 274 12.54 -4.38 21.32
C PRO A 274 13.17 -3.70 22.54
N VAL A 275 12.48 -2.69 23.03
CA VAL A 275 12.76 -2.04 24.33
C VAL A 275 11.67 -2.44 25.29
N THR A 276 12.03 -2.70 26.55
CA THR A 276 11.09 -2.98 27.63
C THR A 276 11.32 -1.98 28.75
N GLU A 277 10.25 -1.30 29.17
CA GLU A 277 10.32 -0.29 30.24
C GLU A 277 9.04 -0.26 31.09
N PRO A 278 9.12 0.12 32.35
CA PRO A 278 7.94 0.35 33.17
C PRO A 278 7.20 1.61 32.72
N ILE A 279 5.88 1.58 32.77
CA ILE A 279 5.02 2.73 32.52
C ILE A 279 4.03 2.89 33.68
N VAL A 280 3.72 4.13 34.03
CA VAL A 280 2.75 4.45 35.08
C VAL A 280 1.63 5.29 34.49
N PHE A 281 0.41 4.79 34.55
CA PHE A 281 -0.77 5.54 34.16
C PHE A 281 -1.32 6.38 35.33
N PRO A 282 -2.08 7.45 35.03
CA PRO A 282 -2.78 8.23 36.10
C PRO A 282 -3.73 7.33 36.87
N MET A 283 -3.83 7.52 38.18
CA MET A 283 -4.76 6.77 39.05
C MET A 283 -6.24 7.13 38.79
N SER A 284 -6.51 8.23 38.11
CA SER A 284 -7.86 8.68 37.75
C SER A 284 -7.85 9.28 36.34
N GLY A 285 -8.95 9.11 35.62
CA GLY A 285 -9.11 9.58 34.26
C GLY A 285 -8.78 8.53 33.20
N PRO A 286 -8.80 8.91 31.92
CA PRO A 286 -8.53 7.98 30.83
C PRO A 286 -7.06 7.58 30.80
N LEU A 287 -6.80 6.31 30.47
CA LEU A 287 -5.48 5.83 30.15
C LEU A 287 -5.11 6.35 28.76
N ILE A 288 -4.19 7.30 28.68
CA ILE A 288 -3.74 7.86 27.41
C ILE A 288 -2.35 7.34 27.11
N TYR A 289 -2.17 6.84 25.90
CA TYR A 289 -0.86 6.45 25.40
C TYR A 289 -0.63 6.97 23.97
N ASN A 290 0.57 7.45 23.72
CA ASN A 290 1.01 7.92 22.41
C ASN A 290 1.77 6.79 21.70
N PHE A 291 1.12 6.13 20.77
CA PHE A 291 1.76 5.07 19.97
C PHE A 291 2.71 5.69 18.95
N PRO A 292 4.03 5.42 19.04
CA PRO A 292 4.99 6.00 18.10
C PRO A 292 4.75 5.57 16.65
N PRO A 293 5.24 6.33 15.66
CA PRO A 293 5.15 5.94 14.26
C PRO A 293 5.87 4.61 13.98
N ASN A 294 5.37 3.86 13.01
CA ASN A 294 5.99 2.59 12.54
C ASN A 294 6.36 1.66 13.69
N SER A 295 5.44 1.41 14.61
CA SER A 295 5.73 0.68 15.85
C SER A 295 4.78 -0.47 16.11
N VAL A 296 5.29 -1.44 16.85
CA VAL A 296 4.51 -2.48 17.53
C VAL A 296 4.71 -2.33 19.02
N THR A 297 3.64 -2.10 19.74
CA THR A 297 3.62 -1.86 21.17
C THR A 297 2.80 -2.94 21.87
N ILE A 298 3.34 -3.54 22.92
CA ILE A 298 2.61 -4.39 23.85
C ILE A 298 2.55 -3.70 25.19
N LEU A 299 1.34 -3.42 25.65
CA LEU A 299 1.09 -2.98 27.02
C LEU A 299 0.70 -4.20 27.85
N LYS A 300 1.50 -4.52 28.84
CA LYS A 300 1.23 -5.58 29.83
C LYS A 300 0.58 -4.92 31.04
N LEU A 301 -0.73 -5.10 31.13
CA LEU A 301 -1.58 -4.45 32.12
C LEU A 301 -1.93 -5.45 33.21
N TYR A 302 -1.63 -5.13 34.46
CA TYR A 302 -1.89 -5.99 35.60
C TYR A 302 -3.26 -5.68 36.20
N MET A 303 -4.07 -6.72 36.40
CA MET A 303 -5.36 -6.59 37.08
C MET A 303 -5.16 -6.47 38.60
N GLU A 304 -6.07 -5.76 39.26
CA GLU A 304 -6.14 -5.66 40.73
C GLU A 304 -6.58 -6.99 41.36
#